data_c858adfe7151c25f72ae508029e2be83
#
_entry.id   c858adfe7151c25f72ae508029e2be83
#
_cell.length_a   1.000
_cell.length_b   1.000
_cell.length_c   1.000
_cell.angle_alpha   90.00
_cell.angle_beta   90.00
_cell.angle_gamma   90.00
#
_symmetry.space_group_name_H-M   'P 1'
#
loop_
_entity.id
_entity.type
_entity.pdbx_description
1 polymer ?
#
loop_
_entity_poly.entity_id
_entity_poly.type
_entity_poly.pdbx_seq_one_letter_code
_entity_poly.pdbx_strand_id
1 'polypeptide(L)'
;MAYIEIRNITKSYGEREILKDISFDVNEGETISIVGPSGTGKSTLLRIICGILDEDGGSILVDGEDLTDLPPEKRNTLMMFQNFELFPHLTVWDNVAFGPRAKKMNKEEISKKVEYFLNLVDLDHRKNAYPKDLSGGERQRVALIRSLINEPKMLLLDEPFSSLDEILRDRVRKSTFEILKDLKISTLFVTHSIEEASMYSDRVIVMQEGKIIGIGTPKELYEHPSCKEVAEFLYKENVFDDYFLKKEDIEIKPGSEYKIDRKSFVNGEYRYEVGKFIVYTSDEYSLGDEVDLEIKRRRGYEESTC
;
A
#
# COMPACT_ATOMS: atom_id res chain seq x y z
N MET A 1 -14.94 18.87 0.55
CA MET A 1 -15.78 17.66 0.79
C MET A 1 -14.96 16.48 0.34
N ALA A 2 -15.00 15.38 1.08
CA ALA A 2 -14.33 14.16 0.65
C ALA A 2 -14.88 13.70 -0.70
N TYR A 3 -14.01 13.20 -1.58
CA TYR A 3 -14.43 12.70 -2.90
C TYR A 3 -14.98 11.29 -2.82
N ILE A 4 -14.39 10.46 -1.94
CA ILE A 4 -14.86 9.11 -1.66
C ILE A 4 -15.00 8.97 -0.15
N GLU A 5 -16.11 8.42 0.30
CA GLU A 5 -16.39 8.21 1.72
C GLU A 5 -16.75 6.74 1.94
N ILE A 6 -15.99 6.09 2.79
CA ILE A 6 -16.25 4.73 3.29
C ILE A 6 -16.78 4.89 4.70
N ARG A 7 -17.98 4.40 4.97
CA ARG A 7 -18.68 4.60 6.24
C ARG A 7 -19.12 3.28 6.85
N ASN A 8 -18.62 2.97 8.04
CA ASN A 8 -19.04 1.88 8.92
C ASN A 8 -19.11 0.50 8.21
N ILE A 9 -18.17 0.23 7.28
CA ILE A 9 -18.16 -1.04 6.54
C ILE A 9 -17.87 -2.19 7.49
N THR A 10 -18.77 -3.18 7.48
CA THR A 10 -18.64 -4.43 8.21
C THR A 10 -18.68 -5.62 7.27
N LYS A 11 -17.97 -6.71 7.63
CA LYS A 11 -18.01 -7.97 6.89
C LYS A 11 -17.65 -9.14 7.77
N SER A 12 -18.47 -10.21 7.67
CA SER A 12 -18.27 -11.47 8.37
C SER A 12 -18.33 -12.67 7.42
N TYR A 13 -17.62 -13.73 7.77
CA TYR A 13 -17.77 -15.05 7.15
C TYR A 13 -18.13 -16.06 8.26
N GLY A 14 -19.41 -16.44 8.30
CA GLY A 14 -19.97 -17.21 9.42
C GLY A 14 -19.83 -16.41 10.72
N GLU A 15 -19.21 -17.00 11.75
CA GLU A 15 -19.01 -16.35 13.04
C GLU A 15 -17.77 -15.43 13.08
N ARG A 16 -16.94 -15.44 12.04
CA ARG A 16 -15.71 -14.65 12.00
C ARG A 16 -15.94 -13.29 11.36
N GLU A 17 -15.84 -12.25 12.17
CA GLU A 17 -15.87 -10.86 11.69
C GLU A 17 -14.50 -10.48 11.11
N ILE A 18 -14.49 -10.06 9.85
CA ILE A 18 -13.29 -9.71 9.07
C ILE A 18 -13.07 -8.21 9.00
N LEU A 19 -14.16 -7.44 8.85
CA LEU A 19 -14.13 -5.98 8.88
C LEU A 19 -15.09 -5.49 9.97
N LYS A 20 -14.58 -4.59 10.82
CA LYS A 20 -15.25 -4.12 12.03
C LYS A 20 -15.32 -2.61 11.99
N ASP A 21 -16.41 -2.06 11.45
CA ASP A 21 -16.69 -0.62 11.46
C ASP A 21 -15.58 0.22 10.77
N ILE A 22 -15.25 -0.14 9.53
CA ILE A 22 -14.23 0.56 8.75
C ILE A 22 -14.79 1.87 8.19
N SER A 23 -14.20 2.99 8.60
CA SER A 23 -14.59 4.32 8.13
C SER A 23 -13.38 5.19 7.82
N PHE A 24 -13.32 5.75 6.62
CA PHE A 24 -12.32 6.74 6.18
C PHE A 24 -12.79 7.46 4.93
N ASP A 25 -12.10 8.53 4.58
CA ASP A 25 -12.32 9.32 3.37
C ASP A 25 -11.12 9.32 2.44
N VAL A 26 -11.34 9.62 1.16
CA VAL A 26 -10.28 9.83 0.16
C VAL A 26 -10.58 11.12 -0.59
N ASN A 27 -9.58 11.98 -0.74
CA ASN A 27 -9.70 13.19 -1.55
C ASN A 27 -9.52 12.88 -3.04
N GLU A 28 -9.98 13.77 -3.91
CA GLU A 28 -9.79 13.63 -5.35
C GLU A 28 -8.29 13.61 -5.71
N GLY A 29 -7.87 12.59 -6.45
CA GLY A 29 -6.46 12.40 -6.85
C GLY A 29 -5.52 11.98 -5.73
N GLU A 30 -6.03 11.70 -4.52
CA GLU A 30 -5.24 11.24 -3.38
C GLU A 30 -4.86 9.76 -3.53
N THR A 31 -3.64 9.45 -3.15
CA THR A 31 -3.16 8.07 -3.02
C THR A 31 -3.12 7.67 -1.54
N ILE A 32 -3.90 6.67 -1.16
CA ILE A 32 -3.88 6.08 0.19
C ILE A 32 -3.37 4.64 0.11
N SER A 33 -2.42 4.29 0.97
CA SER A 33 -2.05 2.90 1.17
C SER A 33 -2.76 2.30 2.38
N ILE A 34 -3.07 1.01 2.29
CA ILE A 34 -3.60 0.20 3.39
C ILE A 34 -2.53 -0.84 3.74
N VAL A 35 -2.02 -0.76 4.94
CA VAL A 35 -0.97 -1.65 5.46
C VAL A 35 -1.45 -2.43 6.68
N GLY A 36 -0.74 -3.49 7.03
CA GLY A 36 -1.03 -4.31 8.20
C GLY A 36 -0.73 -5.78 7.97
N PRO A 37 -0.79 -6.65 9.00
CA PRO A 37 -0.53 -8.08 8.89
C PRO A 37 -1.41 -8.79 7.86
N SER A 38 -0.99 -9.96 7.39
CA SER A 38 -1.79 -10.79 6.50
C SER A 38 -3.08 -11.25 7.18
N GLY A 39 -4.19 -11.27 6.44
CA GLY A 39 -5.49 -11.72 6.97
C GLY A 39 -6.27 -10.68 7.77
N THR A 40 -5.87 -9.42 7.78
CA THR A 40 -6.58 -8.32 8.48
C THR A 40 -7.77 -7.74 7.70
N GLY A 41 -8.11 -8.28 6.54
CA GLY A 41 -9.27 -7.83 5.76
C GLY A 41 -8.98 -6.82 4.64
N LYS A 42 -7.73 -6.44 4.39
CA LYS A 42 -7.36 -5.42 3.37
C LYS A 42 -7.91 -5.72 1.99
N SER A 43 -7.64 -6.90 1.44
CA SER A 43 -8.14 -7.31 0.12
C SER A 43 -9.67 -7.49 0.12
N THR A 44 -10.27 -7.88 1.25
CA THR A 44 -11.72 -7.94 1.42
C THR A 44 -12.34 -6.55 1.29
N LEU A 45 -11.74 -5.55 1.94
CA LEU A 45 -12.17 -4.15 1.85
C LEU A 45 -12.11 -3.64 0.40
N LEU A 46 -10.99 -3.87 -0.32
CA LEU A 46 -10.89 -3.47 -1.73
C LEU A 46 -11.98 -4.13 -2.61
N ARG A 47 -12.27 -5.42 -2.39
CA ARG A 47 -13.32 -6.15 -3.13
C ARG A 47 -14.72 -5.60 -2.84
N ILE A 48 -14.98 -5.18 -1.61
CA ILE A 48 -16.25 -4.53 -1.24
C ILE A 48 -16.35 -3.17 -1.93
N ILE A 49 -15.31 -2.33 -1.88
CA ILE A 49 -15.30 -1.02 -2.54
C ILE A 49 -15.53 -1.16 -4.05
N CYS A 50 -14.94 -2.18 -4.68
CA CYS A 50 -15.13 -2.46 -6.11
C CYS A 50 -16.52 -3.08 -6.44
N GLY A 51 -17.27 -3.53 -5.44
CA GLY A 51 -18.56 -4.20 -5.61
C GLY A 51 -18.46 -5.66 -6.07
N ILE A 52 -17.29 -6.29 -5.95
CA ILE A 52 -17.10 -7.72 -6.24
C ILE A 52 -17.61 -8.59 -5.09
N LEU A 53 -17.63 -8.00 -3.89
CA LEU A 53 -18.12 -8.61 -2.66
C LEU A 53 -19.06 -7.63 -1.98
N ASP A 54 -20.20 -8.12 -1.50
CA ASP A 54 -21.15 -7.33 -0.74
C ASP A 54 -20.66 -7.17 0.71
N GLU A 55 -20.84 -5.99 1.27
CA GLU A 55 -20.70 -5.73 2.70
C GLU A 55 -21.89 -6.30 3.48
N ASP A 56 -21.74 -6.43 4.80
CA ASP A 56 -22.86 -6.82 5.69
C ASP A 56 -23.52 -5.56 6.29
N GLY A 57 -22.85 -4.41 6.21
CA GLY A 57 -23.36 -3.11 6.62
C GLY A 57 -22.40 -1.98 6.30
N GLY A 58 -22.88 -0.76 6.36
CA GLY A 58 -22.16 0.44 6.03
C GLY A 58 -22.55 1.02 4.68
N SER A 59 -21.78 2.01 4.17
CA SER A 59 -22.02 2.62 2.87
C SER A 59 -20.76 3.12 2.20
N ILE A 60 -20.80 3.24 0.87
CA ILE A 60 -19.72 3.72 0.01
C ILE A 60 -20.25 4.85 -0.85
N LEU A 61 -19.76 6.07 -0.64
CA LEU A 61 -20.15 7.21 -1.44
C LEU A 61 -18.97 7.68 -2.28
N VAL A 62 -19.23 8.05 -3.53
CA VAL A 62 -18.24 8.65 -4.44
C VAL A 62 -18.87 9.89 -5.07
N ASP A 63 -18.24 11.04 -4.87
CA ASP A 63 -18.73 12.33 -5.35
C ASP A 63 -20.18 12.62 -4.87
N GLY A 64 -20.50 12.20 -3.62
CA GLY A 64 -21.82 12.31 -3.02
C GLY A 64 -22.88 11.31 -3.50
N GLU A 65 -22.55 10.45 -4.46
CA GLU A 65 -23.42 9.39 -4.97
C GLU A 65 -23.19 8.09 -4.17
N ASP A 66 -24.26 7.49 -3.67
CA ASP A 66 -24.18 6.20 -2.97
C ASP A 66 -24.03 5.05 -3.98
N LEU A 67 -22.92 4.34 -3.88
CA LEU A 67 -22.60 3.20 -4.74
C LEU A 67 -22.80 1.84 -4.07
N THR A 68 -23.26 1.81 -2.83
CA THR A 68 -23.31 0.60 -1.98
C THR A 68 -23.98 -0.58 -2.67
N ASP A 69 -25.20 -0.35 -3.19
CA ASP A 69 -25.99 -1.39 -3.85
C ASP A 69 -25.73 -1.49 -5.38
N LEU A 70 -24.78 -0.72 -5.91
CA LEU A 70 -24.49 -0.74 -7.34
C LEU A 70 -23.59 -1.93 -7.71
N PRO A 71 -23.88 -2.64 -8.82
CA PRO A 71 -22.99 -3.68 -9.30
C PRO A 71 -21.66 -3.09 -9.82
N PRO A 72 -20.57 -3.88 -9.86
CA PRO A 72 -19.21 -3.42 -10.17
C PRO A 72 -19.11 -2.55 -11.43
N GLU A 73 -19.82 -2.92 -12.50
CA GLU A 73 -19.79 -2.23 -13.79
C GLU A 73 -20.40 -0.82 -13.75
N LYS A 74 -21.13 -0.47 -12.69
CA LYS A 74 -21.74 0.85 -12.49
C LYS A 74 -20.99 1.74 -11.50
N ARG A 75 -20.08 1.17 -10.68
CA ARG A 75 -19.37 1.92 -9.65
C ARG A 75 -18.26 2.85 -10.19
N ASN A 76 -17.86 2.68 -11.43
CA ASN A 76 -16.71 3.36 -12.03
C ASN A 76 -15.42 3.29 -11.17
N THR A 77 -15.31 2.23 -10.38
CA THR A 77 -14.11 1.82 -9.63
C THR A 77 -13.50 0.62 -10.33
N LEU A 78 -12.19 0.59 -10.45
CA LEU A 78 -11.50 -0.54 -11.06
C LEU A 78 -10.50 -1.15 -10.11
N MET A 79 -10.47 -2.48 -10.05
CA MET A 79 -9.52 -3.23 -9.24
C MET A 79 -8.49 -3.91 -10.15
N MET A 80 -7.22 -3.74 -9.82
CA MET A 80 -6.12 -4.45 -10.43
C MET A 80 -5.63 -5.52 -9.48
N PHE A 81 -5.73 -6.77 -9.91
CA PHE A 81 -5.32 -7.94 -9.14
C PHE A 81 -3.83 -8.23 -9.30
N GLN A 82 -3.27 -8.94 -8.34
CA GLN A 82 -1.86 -9.32 -8.24
C GLN A 82 -1.30 -10.00 -9.51
N ASN A 83 -2.10 -10.76 -10.25
CA ASN A 83 -1.66 -11.57 -11.40
C ASN A 83 -1.71 -10.88 -12.76
N PHE A 84 -2.01 -9.56 -12.82
CA PHE A 84 -2.09 -8.77 -14.09
C PHE A 84 -2.86 -9.46 -15.21
N GLU A 85 -4.02 -10.03 -14.91
CA GLU A 85 -4.80 -10.91 -15.80
C GLU A 85 -5.12 -10.26 -17.17
N LEU A 86 -4.13 -10.29 -18.06
CA LEU A 86 -4.35 -9.90 -19.46
C LEU A 86 -5.08 -11.01 -20.19
N PHE A 87 -5.90 -10.64 -21.16
CA PHE A 87 -6.52 -11.59 -22.05
C PHE A 87 -5.45 -12.24 -22.93
N PRO A 88 -5.13 -13.53 -22.77
CA PRO A 88 -3.96 -14.15 -23.41
C PRO A 88 -4.09 -14.29 -24.93
N HIS A 89 -5.31 -14.28 -25.43
CA HIS A 89 -5.66 -14.40 -26.85
C HIS A 89 -5.76 -13.05 -27.58
N LEU A 90 -5.62 -11.94 -26.85
CA LEU A 90 -5.66 -10.58 -27.39
C LEU A 90 -4.24 -9.98 -27.45
N THR A 91 -3.99 -9.16 -28.44
CA THR A 91 -2.76 -8.35 -28.51
C THR A 91 -2.71 -7.32 -27.39
N VAL A 92 -1.57 -6.66 -27.18
CA VAL A 92 -1.44 -5.51 -26.26
C VAL A 92 -2.46 -4.43 -26.64
N TRP A 93 -2.56 -4.07 -27.91
CA TRP A 93 -3.56 -3.13 -28.41
C TRP A 93 -4.98 -3.54 -28.04
N ASP A 94 -5.36 -4.79 -28.33
CA ASP A 94 -6.70 -5.27 -28.10
C ASP A 94 -7.04 -5.42 -26.61
N ASN A 95 -6.07 -5.74 -25.77
CA ASN A 95 -6.22 -5.71 -24.31
C ASN A 95 -6.58 -4.30 -23.84
N VAL A 96 -5.83 -3.27 -24.26
CA VAL A 96 -6.09 -1.87 -23.88
C VAL A 96 -7.41 -1.36 -24.45
N ALA A 97 -7.70 -1.69 -25.71
CA ALA A 97 -8.93 -1.27 -26.38
C ALA A 97 -10.21 -1.97 -25.88
N PHE A 98 -10.09 -3.01 -25.04
CA PHE A 98 -11.21 -3.86 -24.64
C PHE A 98 -12.33 -3.08 -23.94
N GLY A 99 -12.00 -2.28 -22.92
CA GLY A 99 -12.98 -1.48 -22.18
C GLY A 99 -13.70 -0.45 -23.04
N PRO A 100 -12.99 0.41 -23.76
CA PRO A 100 -13.58 1.36 -24.71
C PRO A 100 -14.47 0.73 -25.77
N ARG A 101 -14.09 -0.46 -26.29
CA ARG A 101 -14.95 -1.22 -27.23
C ARG A 101 -16.24 -1.72 -26.55
N ALA A 102 -16.15 -2.21 -25.33
CA ALA A 102 -17.33 -2.65 -24.56
C ALA A 102 -18.30 -1.48 -24.31
N LYS A 103 -17.78 -0.28 -24.10
CA LYS A 103 -18.54 0.99 -23.99
C LYS A 103 -19.06 1.50 -25.34
N LYS A 104 -18.80 0.79 -26.44
CA LYS A 104 -19.22 1.16 -27.82
C LYS A 104 -18.70 2.54 -28.27
N MET A 105 -17.53 2.95 -27.82
CA MET A 105 -16.87 4.17 -28.29
C MET A 105 -16.55 4.07 -29.80
N ASN A 106 -16.41 5.22 -30.44
CA ASN A 106 -16.11 5.21 -31.86
C ASN A 106 -14.65 4.77 -32.10
N LYS A 107 -14.37 4.19 -33.28
CA LYS A 107 -13.05 3.59 -33.59
C LYS A 107 -11.92 4.60 -33.59
N GLU A 108 -12.15 5.82 -34.04
CA GLU A 108 -11.11 6.87 -34.09
C GLU A 108 -10.72 7.34 -32.68
N GLU A 109 -11.70 7.50 -31.79
CA GLU A 109 -11.47 7.84 -30.38
C GLU A 109 -10.73 6.73 -29.65
N ILE A 110 -11.11 5.45 -29.89
CA ILE A 110 -10.40 4.30 -29.34
C ILE A 110 -8.94 4.32 -29.79
N SER A 111 -8.69 4.53 -31.10
CA SER A 111 -7.31 4.56 -31.61
C SER A 111 -6.46 5.63 -30.94
N LYS A 112 -6.98 6.84 -30.85
CA LYS A 112 -6.27 7.97 -30.22
C LYS A 112 -5.98 7.70 -28.73
N LYS A 113 -6.99 7.19 -28.00
CA LYS A 113 -6.79 6.87 -26.57
C LYS A 113 -5.77 5.74 -26.37
N VAL A 114 -5.87 4.64 -27.13
CA VAL A 114 -4.94 3.51 -27.00
C VAL A 114 -3.52 3.94 -27.35
N GLU A 115 -3.32 4.70 -28.43
CA GLU A 115 -2.00 5.26 -28.81
C GLU A 115 -1.43 6.15 -27.68
N TYR A 116 -2.25 7.04 -27.11
CA TYR A 116 -1.84 7.88 -26.01
C TYR A 116 -1.34 7.05 -24.81
N PHE A 117 -2.15 6.08 -24.36
CA PHE A 117 -1.80 5.26 -23.18
C PHE A 117 -0.61 4.33 -23.46
N LEU A 118 -0.46 3.79 -24.68
CA LEU A 118 0.71 2.97 -25.04
C LEU A 118 1.99 3.80 -25.06
N ASN A 119 1.95 5.02 -25.56
CA ASN A 119 3.09 5.94 -25.53
C ASN A 119 3.44 6.35 -24.08
N LEU A 120 2.43 6.58 -23.22
CA LEU A 120 2.63 6.94 -21.81
C LEU A 120 3.47 5.90 -21.02
N VAL A 121 3.40 4.63 -21.44
CA VAL A 121 4.12 3.52 -20.79
C VAL A 121 5.26 2.95 -21.66
N ASP A 122 5.66 3.61 -22.74
CA ASP A 122 6.70 3.19 -23.68
C ASP A 122 6.46 1.80 -24.30
N LEU A 123 5.21 1.48 -24.65
CA LEU A 123 4.82 0.18 -25.22
C LEU A 123 4.17 0.25 -26.61
N ASP A 124 4.20 1.42 -27.32
CA ASP A 124 3.66 1.50 -28.68
C ASP A 124 4.35 0.52 -29.65
N HIS A 125 5.67 0.34 -29.48
CA HIS A 125 6.45 -0.62 -30.28
C HIS A 125 6.04 -2.09 -30.03
N ARG A 126 5.28 -2.38 -28.96
CA ARG A 126 4.79 -3.72 -28.56
C ARG A 126 3.30 -3.92 -28.84
N LYS A 127 2.62 -2.98 -29.48
CA LYS A 127 1.15 -3.02 -29.65
C LYS A 127 0.59 -4.28 -30.28
N ASN A 128 1.35 -4.94 -31.14
CA ASN A 128 0.93 -6.18 -31.80
C ASN A 128 1.42 -7.45 -31.07
N ALA A 129 2.17 -7.34 -29.98
CA ALA A 129 2.65 -8.47 -29.20
C ALA A 129 1.49 -9.08 -28.37
N TYR A 130 1.63 -10.35 -28.03
CA TYR A 130 0.72 -11.06 -27.12
C TYR A 130 1.27 -11.06 -25.69
N PRO A 131 0.44 -11.24 -24.65
CA PRO A 131 0.87 -11.26 -23.25
C PRO A 131 2.02 -12.23 -22.95
N LYS A 132 2.08 -13.38 -23.64
CA LYS A 132 3.15 -14.37 -23.52
C LYS A 132 4.53 -13.87 -23.96
N ASP A 133 4.56 -12.89 -24.85
CA ASP A 133 5.76 -12.31 -25.45
C ASP A 133 6.29 -11.10 -24.67
N LEU A 134 5.62 -10.75 -23.55
CA LEU A 134 5.94 -9.62 -22.69
C LEU A 134 6.69 -10.07 -21.43
N SER A 135 7.60 -9.23 -20.97
CA SER A 135 8.17 -9.32 -19.61
C SER A 135 7.11 -9.06 -18.53
N GLY A 136 7.40 -9.43 -17.28
CA GLY A 136 6.50 -9.17 -16.14
C GLY A 136 6.12 -7.70 -16.02
N GLY A 137 7.11 -6.79 -16.10
CA GLY A 137 6.87 -5.36 -16.03
C GLY A 137 6.10 -4.80 -17.24
N GLU A 138 6.32 -5.31 -18.47
CA GLU A 138 5.52 -4.93 -19.63
C GLU A 138 4.05 -5.36 -19.45
N ARG A 139 3.81 -6.61 -18.98
CA ARG A 139 2.44 -7.09 -18.68
C ARG A 139 1.75 -6.20 -17.66
N GLN A 140 2.45 -5.82 -16.59
CA GLN A 140 1.91 -4.93 -15.57
C GLN A 140 1.54 -3.56 -16.13
N ARG A 141 2.41 -2.92 -16.92
CA ARG A 141 2.10 -1.65 -17.56
C ARG A 141 0.91 -1.74 -18.50
N VAL A 142 0.78 -2.82 -19.27
CA VAL A 142 -0.41 -3.06 -20.10
C VAL A 142 -1.67 -3.20 -19.24
N ALA A 143 -1.63 -3.95 -18.14
CA ALA A 143 -2.76 -4.10 -17.22
C ALA A 143 -3.15 -2.76 -16.59
N LEU A 144 -2.17 -1.95 -16.20
CA LEU A 144 -2.40 -0.61 -15.66
C LEU A 144 -3.14 0.27 -16.68
N ILE A 145 -2.62 0.44 -17.88
CA ILE A 145 -3.26 1.31 -18.87
C ILE A 145 -4.59 0.77 -19.39
N ARG A 146 -4.80 -0.56 -19.40
CA ARG A 146 -6.11 -1.17 -19.66
C ARG A 146 -7.16 -0.73 -18.63
N SER A 147 -6.74 -0.55 -17.38
CA SER A 147 -7.61 -0.02 -16.34
C SER A 147 -7.82 1.48 -16.50
N LEU A 148 -6.75 2.26 -16.67
CA LEU A 148 -6.79 3.72 -16.72
C LEU A 148 -7.52 4.29 -17.95
N ILE A 149 -7.48 3.61 -19.10
CA ILE A 149 -8.18 4.06 -20.32
C ILE A 149 -9.70 4.18 -20.14
N ASN A 150 -10.25 3.52 -19.13
CA ASN A 150 -11.66 3.61 -18.78
C ASN A 150 -12.01 4.84 -17.92
N GLU A 151 -11.00 5.64 -17.53
CA GLU A 151 -11.12 6.85 -16.70
C GLU A 151 -11.89 6.57 -15.40
N PRO A 152 -11.38 5.64 -14.56
CA PRO A 152 -12.06 5.31 -13.31
C PRO A 152 -12.01 6.48 -12.33
N LYS A 153 -13.05 6.65 -11.52
CA LYS A 153 -13.04 7.58 -10.40
C LYS A 153 -12.06 7.14 -9.30
N MET A 154 -11.85 5.82 -9.17
CA MET A 154 -10.91 5.23 -8.22
C MET A 154 -10.22 3.99 -8.81
N LEU A 155 -8.92 3.86 -8.57
CA LEU A 155 -8.16 2.65 -8.84
C LEU A 155 -7.79 1.94 -7.54
N LEU A 156 -8.09 0.64 -7.49
CA LEU A 156 -7.80 -0.23 -6.36
C LEU A 156 -6.70 -1.21 -6.74
N LEU A 157 -5.61 -1.24 -5.98
CA LEU A 157 -4.44 -2.07 -6.25
C LEU A 157 -4.21 -3.04 -5.08
N ASP A 158 -4.36 -4.35 -5.33
CA ASP A 158 -4.14 -5.38 -4.31
C ASP A 158 -2.76 -6.02 -4.48
N GLU A 159 -1.79 -5.59 -3.69
CA GLU A 159 -0.38 -6.00 -3.73
C GLU A 159 0.22 -6.01 -5.15
N PRO A 160 0.11 -4.90 -5.90
CA PRO A 160 0.32 -4.89 -7.35
C PRO A 160 1.74 -5.22 -7.79
N PHE A 161 2.72 -5.19 -6.89
CA PHE A 161 4.14 -5.36 -7.24
C PHE A 161 4.78 -6.61 -6.62
N SER A 162 4.03 -7.41 -5.88
CA SER A 162 4.56 -8.56 -5.12
C SER A 162 5.15 -9.67 -5.99
N SER A 163 4.68 -9.82 -7.23
CA SER A 163 5.14 -10.86 -8.16
C SER A 163 6.38 -10.48 -9.00
N LEU A 164 6.92 -9.26 -8.84
CA LEU A 164 8.07 -8.77 -9.58
C LEU A 164 9.38 -9.01 -8.82
N ASP A 165 10.49 -9.21 -9.57
CA ASP A 165 11.82 -9.13 -8.99
C ASP A 165 12.13 -7.70 -8.49
N GLU A 166 13.06 -7.57 -7.54
CA GLU A 166 13.32 -6.34 -6.81
C GLU A 166 13.71 -5.15 -7.70
N ILE A 167 14.59 -5.38 -8.69
CA ILE A 167 15.10 -4.33 -9.59
C ILE A 167 13.98 -3.81 -10.50
N LEU A 168 13.19 -4.73 -11.05
CA LEU A 168 12.07 -4.40 -11.92
C LEU A 168 10.94 -3.76 -11.12
N ARG A 169 10.69 -4.23 -9.89
CA ARG A 169 9.67 -3.72 -8.98
C ARG A 169 9.80 -2.22 -8.75
N ASP A 170 10.99 -1.75 -8.39
CA ASP A 170 11.21 -0.32 -8.11
C ASP A 170 10.93 0.57 -9.31
N ARG A 171 11.40 0.15 -10.49
CA ARG A 171 11.18 0.91 -11.72
C ARG A 171 9.70 0.99 -12.11
N VAL A 172 9.01 -0.15 -12.06
CA VAL A 172 7.59 -0.24 -12.44
C VAL A 172 6.72 0.50 -11.43
N ARG A 173 7.03 0.37 -10.14
CA ARG A 173 6.35 1.06 -9.04
C ARG A 173 6.42 2.57 -9.23
N LYS A 174 7.63 3.11 -9.40
CA LYS A 174 7.84 4.54 -9.61
C LYS A 174 7.03 5.05 -10.82
N SER A 175 7.15 4.42 -11.98
CA SER A 175 6.40 4.83 -13.17
C SER A 175 4.89 4.73 -13.00
N THR A 176 4.39 3.71 -12.27
CA THR A 176 2.97 3.55 -11.99
C THR A 176 2.42 4.72 -11.19
N PHE A 177 3.05 5.07 -10.06
CA PHE A 177 2.56 6.16 -9.21
C PHE A 177 2.76 7.55 -9.84
N GLU A 178 3.80 7.76 -10.66
CA GLU A 178 3.95 8.98 -11.46
C GLU A 178 2.77 9.14 -12.42
N ILE A 179 2.39 8.11 -13.16
CA ILE A 179 1.24 8.13 -14.08
C ILE A 179 -0.07 8.41 -13.32
N LEU A 180 -0.31 7.74 -12.18
CA LEU A 180 -1.52 7.93 -11.39
C LEU A 180 -1.64 9.37 -10.88
N LYS A 181 -0.53 9.94 -10.42
CA LYS A 181 -0.44 11.33 -9.96
C LYS A 181 -0.69 12.33 -11.10
N ASP A 182 -0.07 12.13 -12.26
CA ASP A 182 -0.23 13.01 -13.42
C ASP A 182 -1.68 13.01 -13.93
N LEU A 183 -2.33 11.85 -13.90
CA LEU A 183 -3.73 11.68 -14.28
C LEU A 183 -4.73 12.03 -13.16
N LYS A 184 -4.24 12.37 -11.95
CA LYS A 184 -5.05 12.66 -10.76
C LYS A 184 -6.08 11.57 -10.44
N ILE A 185 -5.68 10.31 -10.55
CA ILE A 185 -6.54 9.17 -10.23
C ILE A 185 -6.50 8.90 -8.74
N SER A 186 -7.65 9.00 -8.07
CA SER A 186 -7.77 8.58 -6.66
C SER A 186 -7.42 7.10 -6.54
N THR A 187 -6.47 6.77 -5.66
CA THR A 187 -5.90 5.42 -5.62
C THR A 187 -5.89 4.88 -4.19
N LEU A 188 -6.41 3.66 -4.03
CA LEU A 188 -6.20 2.84 -2.83
C LEU A 188 -5.31 1.67 -3.19
N PHE A 189 -4.20 1.49 -2.49
CA PHE A 189 -3.37 0.31 -2.71
C PHE A 189 -3.02 -0.41 -1.41
N VAL A 190 -3.06 -1.73 -1.47
CA VAL A 190 -2.66 -2.62 -0.38
C VAL A 190 -1.20 -3.00 -0.57
N THR A 191 -0.43 -2.87 0.50
CA THR A 191 0.94 -3.37 0.56
C THR A 191 1.27 -3.86 1.98
N HIS A 192 2.27 -4.73 2.09
CA HIS A 192 2.86 -5.14 3.36
C HIS A 192 4.17 -4.39 3.67
N SER A 193 4.64 -3.54 2.75
CA SER A 193 5.85 -2.73 2.92
C SER A 193 5.50 -1.33 3.38
N ILE A 194 5.92 -0.98 4.59
CA ILE A 194 5.78 0.39 5.11
C ILE A 194 6.62 1.39 4.32
N GLU A 195 7.76 0.95 3.78
CA GLU A 195 8.61 1.77 2.92
C GLU A 195 7.86 2.17 1.64
N GLU A 196 7.20 1.19 1.00
CA GLU A 196 6.38 1.41 -0.19
C GLU A 196 5.22 2.37 0.11
N ALA A 197 4.50 2.14 1.20
CA ALA A 197 3.45 3.03 1.67
C ALA A 197 3.96 4.46 1.89
N SER A 198 5.10 4.61 2.56
CA SER A 198 5.69 5.92 2.86
C SER A 198 6.19 6.67 1.62
N MET A 199 6.64 5.96 0.58
CA MET A 199 7.17 6.57 -0.63
C MET A 199 6.10 7.04 -1.61
N TYR A 200 4.94 6.37 -1.64
CA TYR A 200 3.96 6.55 -2.72
C TYR A 200 2.57 6.97 -2.25
N SER A 201 2.33 7.13 -0.94
CA SER A 201 1.03 7.55 -0.43
C SER A 201 1.05 8.97 0.14
N ASP A 202 -0.06 9.66 -0.03
CA ASP A 202 -0.34 10.90 0.69
C ASP A 202 -0.74 10.60 2.14
N ARG A 203 -1.56 9.54 2.35
CA ARG A 203 -1.90 8.98 3.68
C ARG A 203 -1.76 7.48 3.71
N VAL A 204 -1.53 6.96 4.91
CA VAL A 204 -1.43 5.53 5.21
C VAL A 204 -2.52 5.15 6.21
N ILE A 205 -3.21 4.06 5.95
CA ILE A 205 -4.14 3.41 6.88
C ILE A 205 -3.46 2.15 7.41
N VAL A 206 -3.34 2.04 8.72
CA VAL A 206 -2.84 0.82 9.39
C VAL A 206 -4.03 0.00 9.86
N MET A 207 -4.14 -1.23 9.37
CA MET A 207 -5.22 -2.16 9.75
C MET A 207 -4.69 -3.31 10.59
N GLN A 208 -5.41 -3.62 11.66
CA GLN A 208 -5.18 -4.79 12.50
C GLN A 208 -6.52 -5.38 12.96
N GLU A 209 -6.61 -6.71 12.96
CA GLU A 209 -7.81 -7.46 13.43
C GLU A 209 -9.16 -6.94 12.89
N GLY A 210 -9.16 -6.48 11.64
CA GLY A 210 -10.37 -5.98 10.98
C GLY A 210 -10.75 -4.54 11.33
N LYS A 211 -9.89 -3.79 12.03
CA LYS A 211 -10.09 -2.38 12.38
C LYS A 211 -9.00 -1.49 11.78
N ILE A 212 -9.30 -0.21 11.65
CA ILE A 212 -8.30 0.83 11.43
C ILE A 212 -7.76 1.22 12.80
N ILE A 213 -6.44 1.06 13.01
CA ILE A 213 -5.73 1.40 14.25
C ILE A 213 -4.87 2.67 14.10
N GLY A 214 -4.71 3.16 12.89
CA GLY A 214 -4.01 4.42 12.62
C GLY A 214 -4.29 4.91 11.21
N ILE A 215 -4.43 6.23 11.05
CA ILE A 215 -4.57 6.89 9.77
C ILE A 215 -3.88 8.25 9.83
N GLY A 216 -3.07 8.57 8.83
CA GLY A 216 -2.36 9.84 8.76
C GLY A 216 -1.36 9.87 7.62
N THR A 217 -0.67 10.98 7.45
CA THR A 217 0.50 11.03 6.55
C THR A 217 1.59 10.07 7.05
N PRO A 218 2.46 9.56 6.17
CA PRO A 218 3.59 8.73 6.59
C PRO A 218 4.43 9.38 7.71
N LYS A 219 4.62 10.69 7.63
CA LYS A 219 5.39 11.45 8.62
C LYS A 219 4.68 11.50 9.98
N GLU A 220 3.38 11.79 10.00
CA GLU A 220 2.59 11.84 11.24
C GLU A 220 2.61 10.50 11.95
N LEU A 221 2.29 9.41 11.24
CA LEU A 221 2.32 8.06 11.82
C LEU A 221 3.71 7.67 12.35
N TYR A 222 4.77 8.09 11.63
CA TYR A 222 6.15 7.80 12.06
C TYR A 222 6.60 8.66 13.24
N GLU A 223 6.20 9.93 13.33
CA GLU A 223 6.57 10.81 14.44
C GLU A 223 5.71 10.59 15.68
N HIS A 224 4.42 10.30 15.48
CA HIS A 224 3.37 10.22 16.48
C HIS A 224 2.47 9.00 16.26
N PRO A 225 2.98 7.76 16.43
CA PRO A 225 2.12 6.58 16.32
C PRO A 225 0.98 6.67 17.35
N SER A 226 -0.25 6.41 16.88
CA SER A 226 -1.45 6.51 17.71
C SER A 226 -1.39 5.59 18.93
N CYS A 227 -0.88 4.37 18.75
CA CYS A 227 -0.76 3.37 19.80
C CYS A 227 0.45 2.46 19.61
N LYS A 228 0.67 1.56 20.58
CA LYS A 228 1.77 0.60 20.57
C LYS A 228 1.76 -0.28 19.31
N GLU A 229 0.60 -0.77 18.91
CA GLU A 229 0.44 -1.67 17.75
C GLU A 229 0.86 -0.98 16.44
N VAL A 230 0.54 0.30 16.28
CA VAL A 230 1.03 1.11 15.15
C VAL A 230 2.54 1.26 15.22
N ALA A 231 3.10 1.54 16.40
CA ALA A 231 4.55 1.64 16.56
C ALA A 231 5.25 0.30 16.28
N GLU A 232 4.72 -0.83 16.75
CA GLU A 232 5.25 -2.18 16.46
C GLU A 232 5.26 -2.47 14.96
N PHE A 233 4.24 -2.04 14.24
CA PHE A 233 4.18 -2.20 12.79
C PHE A 233 5.24 -1.34 12.06
N LEU A 234 5.44 -0.10 12.53
CA LEU A 234 6.35 0.87 11.90
C LEU A 234 7.83 0.61 12.22
N TYR A 235 8.13 0.36 13.50
CA TYR A 235 9.52 0.30 13.99
C TYR A 235 10.06 -1.11 14.14
N LYS A 236 9.18 -2.09 14.44
CA LYS A 236 9.53 -3.51 14.71
C LYS A 236 10.46 -3.75 15.90
N GLU A 237 11.20 -2.75 16.34
CA GLU A 237 12.23 -2.83 17.37
C GLU A 237 12.05 -1.68 18.37
N ASN A 238 12.51 -1.88 19.61
CA ASN A 238 12.49 -0.88 20.68
C ASN A 238 11.09 -0.29 20.96
N VAL A 239 10.05 -1.11 20.86
CA VAL A 239 8.67 -0.78 21.19
C VAL A 239 8.30 -1.46 22.50
N PHE A 240 7.86 -0.68 23.48
CA PHE A 240 7.54 -1.12 24.86
C PHE A 240 6.09 -0.72 25.19
N ASP A 241 5.59 -1.16 26.34
CA ASP A 241 4.18 -0.92 26.68
C ASP A 241 3.80 0.57 26.74
N ASP A 242 4.68 1.41 27.29
CA ASP A 242 4.38 2.83 27.53
C ASP A 242 5.14 3.79 26.59
N TYR A 243 6.12 3.31 25.84
CA TYR A 243 6.97 4.15 25.00
C TYR A 243 7.67 3.35 23.89
N PHE A 244 8.21 4.05 22.93
CA PHE A 244 9.13 3.51 21.92
C PHE A 244 10.40 4.36 21.82
N LEU A 245 11.45 3.79 21.23
CA LEU A 245 12.69 4.49 20.93
C LEU A 245 12.97 4.39 19.43
N LYS A 246 13.29 5.51 18.83
CA LYS A 246 13.90 5.52 17.51
C LYS A 246 15.38 5.19 17.61
N LYS A 247 16.00 4.87 16.48
CA LYS A 247 17.41 4.53 16.38
C LYS A 247 18.31 5.60 17.02
N GLU A 248 18.01 6.87 16.79
CA GLU A 248 18.73 8.03 17.32
C GLU A 248 18.49 8.31 18.80
N ASP A 249 17.50 7.69 19.40
CA ASP A 249 17.13 7.91 20.81
C ASP A 249 17.95 7.06 21.80
N ILE A 250 18.78 6.14 21.31
CA ILE A 250 19.57 5.23 22.15
C ILE A 250 20.99 5.06 21.61
N GLU A 251 21.98 5.10 22.48
CA GLU A 251 23.39 4.92 22.15
C GLU A 251 24.08 3.97 23.12
N ILE A 252 25.13 3.28 22.63
CA ILE A 252 26.07 2.51 23.46
C ILE A 252 27.11 3.46 24.04
N LYS A 253 27.39 3.32 25.34
CA LYS A 253 28.44 4.03 26.05
C LYS A 253 29.35 3.01 26.76
N PRO A 254 30.60 3.39 27.03
CA PRO A 254 31.47 2.60 27.93
C PRO A 254 30.81 2.42 29.30
N GLY A 255 30.73 1.17 29.77
CA GLY A 255 30.10 0.84 31.05
C GLY A 255 30.09 -0.64 31.31
N SER A 256 29.25 -1.09 32.29
CA SER A 256 29.19 -2.49 32.71
C SER A 256 27.78 -2.97 33.11
N GLU A 257 26.74 -2.18 32.79
CA GLU A 257 25.36 -2.51 33.19
C GLU A 257 24.78 -3.64 32.31
N TYR A 258 25.13 -3.66 31.03
CA TYR A 258 24.65 -4.61 30.06
C TYR A 258 25.78 -5.36 29.38
N LYS A 259 25.42 -6.52 28.77
CA LYS A 259 26.31 -7.25 27.85
C LYS A 259 25.72 -7.24 26.45
N ILE A 260 26.60 -7.26 25.45
CA ILE A 260 26.21 -7.42 24.05
C ILE A 260 25.89 -8.88 23.81
N ASP A 261 24.59 -9.17 23.59
CA ASP A 261 24.07 -10.52 23.40
C ASP A 261 24.22 -11.01 21.95
N ARG A 262 24.01 -10.10 20.99
CA ARG A 262 24.14 -10.39 19.54
C ARG A 262 24.73 -9.22 18.80
N LYS A 263 25.41 -9.56 17.68
CA LYS A 263 26.01 -8.61 16.73
C LYS A 263 25.64 -9.01 15.32
N SER A 264 25.22 -8.05 14.51
CA SER A 264 25.04 -8.19 13.06
C SER A 264 25.46 -6.91 12.35
N PHE A 265 25.71 -6.98 11.04
CA PHE A 265 26.03 -5.80 10.23
C PHE A 265 24.94 -5.61 9.17
N VAL A 266 24.25 -4.48 9.21
CA VAL A 266 23.07 -4.22 8.41
C VAL A 266 23.14 -2.80 7.84
N ASN A 267 23.02 -2.66 6.52
CA ASN A 267 22.99 -1.36 5.84
C ASN A 267 24.13 -0.39 6.20
N GLY A 268 25.36 -0.94 6.42
CA GLY A 268 26.53 -0.12 6.70
C GLY A 268 26.79 0.21 8.17
N GLU A 269 25.98 -0.34 9.09
CA GLU A 269 26.10 -0.15 10.55
C GLU A 269 26.05 -1.48 11.28
N TYR A 270 26.63 -1.50 12.47
CA TYR A 270 26.47 -2.61 13.40
C TYR A 270 25.12 -2.50 14.12
N ARG A 271 24.39 -3.61 14.18
CA ARG A 271 23.17 -3.80 14.95
C ARG A 271 23.49 -4.71 16.13
N TYR A 272 23.28 -4.23 17.31
CA TYR A 272 23.52 -4.94 18.57
C TYR A 272 22.22 -5.23 19.30
N GLU A 273 22.11 -6.45 19.86
CA GLU A 273 21.09 -6.78 20.86
C GLU A 273 21.74 -6.66 22.24
N VAL A 274 21.20 -5.79 23.07
CA VAL A 274 21.74 -5.44 24.39
C VAL A 274 20.59 -5.51 25.40
N GLY A 275 20.45 -6.65 26.09
CA GLY A 275 19.28 -6.94 26.89
C GLY A 275 17.99 -6.88 26.05
N LYS A 276 17.05 -6.00 26.40
CA LYS A 276 15.81 -5.81 25.64
C LYS A 276 15.88 -4.75 24.53
N PHE A 277 17.04 -4.14 24.33
CA PHE A 277 17.23 -3.03 23.39
C PHE A 277 17.97 -3.47 22.14
N ILE A 278 17.64 -2.82 21.04
CA ILE A 278 18.36 -2.92 19.76
C ILE A 278 19.03 -1.58 19.51
N VAL A 279 20.35 -1.59 19.32
CA VAL A 279 21.13 -0.35 19.10
C VAL A 279 21.91 -0.45 17.79
N TYR A 280 21.89 0.63 17.04
CA TYR A 280 22.66 0.79 15.81
C TYR A 280 23.78 1.79 16.00
N THR A 281 24.97 1.46 15.54
CA THR A 281 26.14 2.35 15.61
C THR A 281 27.16 1.98 14.53
N SER A 282 28.02 2.95 14.17
CA SER A 282 29.19 2.70 13.34
C SER A 282 30.35 2.08 14.12
N ASP A 283 30.33 2.16 15.45
CA ASP A 283 31.38 1.65 16.31
C ASP A 283 31.30 0.13 16.44
N GLU A 284 32.47 -0.51 16.42
CA GLU A 284 32.56 -1.96 16.50
C GLU A 284 32.82 -2.43 17.92
N TYR A 285 31.91 -3.22 18.48
CA TYR A 285 32.00 -3.92 19.75
C TYR A 285 32.07 -5.42 19.53
N SER A 286 32.57 -6.17 20.50
CA SER A 286 32.63 -7.62 20.50
C SER A 286 31.43 -8.25 21.23
N LEU A 287 31.08 -9.49 20.89
CA LEU A 287 30.10 -10.25 21.68
C LEU A 287 30.58 -10.44 23.11
N GLY A 288 29.70 -10.14 24.06
CA GLY A 288 30.01 -10.25 25.49
C GLY A 288 30.69 -9.00 26.09
N ASP A 289 31.01 -7.97 25.28
CA ASP A 289 31.51 -6.71 25.80
C ASP A 289 30.46 -6.12 26.77
N GLU A 290 30.98 -5.56 27.90
CA GLU A 290 30.19 -4.86 28.89
C GLU A 290 30.04 -3.40 28.45
N VAL A 291 28.78 -2.91 28.47
CA VAL A 291 28.44 -1.56 28.01
C VAL A 291 27.31 -0.96 28.83
N ASP A 292 27.17 0.35 28.78
CA ASP A 292 26.00 1.07 29.27
C ASP A 292 25.17 1.55 28.07
N LEU A 293 23.92 1.87 28.32
CA LEU A 293 23.01 2.43 27.32
C LEU A 293 22.55 3.82 27.73
N GLU A 294 22.78 4.80 26.87
CA GLU A 294 22.23 6.15 27.04
C GLU A 294 20.92 6.28 26.26
N ILE A 295 19.80 6.40 26.97
CA ILE A 295 18.49 6.68 26.36
C ILE A 295 18.29 8.19 26.38
N LYS A 296 18.43 8.83 25.21
CA LYS A 296 18.29 10.28 25.05
C LYS A 296 16.84 10.75 25.14
N ARG A 297 15.90 9.93 24.62
CA ARG A 297 14.49 10.27 24.56
C ARG A 297 13.62 9.01 24.59
N ARG A 298 12.55 9.02 25.40
CA ARG A 298 11.44 8.07 25.36
C ARG A 298 10.26 8.77 24.72
N ARG A 299 9.65 8.13 23.71
CA ARG A 299 8.51 8.67 22.97
C ARG A 299 7.26 7.92 23.39
N GLY A 300 6.28 8.62 23.95
CA GLY A 300 4.97 8.04 24.28
C GLY A 300 4.09 7.89 23.04
N TYR A 301 3.00 7.16 23.18
CA TYR A 301 1.92 7.05 22.19
C TYR A 301 0.90 8.17 22.40
N GLU A 302 0.13 8.50 21.36
CA GLU A 302 -0.96 9.47 21.48
C GLU A 302 -2.14 8.90 22.29
N GLU A 303 -2.41 7.58 22.11
CA GLU A 303 -3.43 6.83 22.84
C GLU A 303 -2.80 5.64 23.57
N SER A 304 -3.37 5.24 24.68
CA SER A 304 -2.87 4.09 25.45
C SER A 304 -3.22 2.74 24.82
N THR A 305 -4.27 2.69 24.00
CA THR A 305 -4.77 1.47 23.32
C THR A 305 -5.41 1.82 22.00
N CYS A 306 -5.25 0.97 20.97
CA CYS A 306 -5.95 1.07 19.69
C CYS A 306 -7.37 0.47 19.71
#